data_32638da495e313ebf7ddf8aa35d5902c
#
_entry.id   32638da495e313ebf7ddf8aa35d5902c
#
_cell.length_a   1.000
_cell.length_b   1.000
_cell.length_c   1.000
_cell.angle_alpha   90.00
_cell.angle_beta   90.00
_cell.angle_gamma   90.00
#
_symmetry.space_group_name_H-M   'P 1'
#
loop_
_entity.id
_entity.type
_entity.pdbx_description
1 polymer ?
#
loop_
_entity_poly.entity_id
_entity_poly.type
_entity_poly.pdbx_seq_one_letter_code
_entity_poly.pdbx_strand_id
1 'polypeptide(L)'
;LVDVAKFEGLDLVHVHYAIPHASAAWMAQKILAAEGIRLPFVTTLHGTDITLVGRDPSFEPVITFSMERSNAVTAVSESLKKDTYSHFPLKRDVEVIPNFVCMDQYQHAPDPAVHKRYAPNGERILVHISNFRPVKRVDDVLHMFYALQKMMPVRLLMIGDGPERQRLEN
;
A
#
# COMPACT_ATOMS: atom_id res chain seq x y z
N LEU A 1 -6.04 11.44 17.50
CA LEU A 1 -6.58 12.18 16.36
C LEU A 1 -7.40 13.41 16.79
N VAL A 2 -8.35 13.28 17.74
CA VAL A 2 -9.19 14.41 18.23
C VAL A 2 -8.31 15.55 18.75
N ASP A 3 -7.38 15.26 19.66
CA ASP A 3 -6.51 16.29 20.25
C ASP A 3 -5.61 16.96 19.19
N VAL A 4 -5.04 16.16 18.28
CA VAL A 4 -4.22 16.69 17.18
C VAL A 4 -5.05 17.60 16.26
N ALA A 5 -6.28 17.18 15.92
CA ALA A 5 -7.15 17.98 15.08
C ALA A 5 -7.48 19.35 15.71
N LYS A 6 -7.71 19.40 17.03
CA LYS A 6 -7.95 20.65 17.76
C LYS A 6 -6.68 21.51 17.86
N PHE A 7 -5.56 20.88 18.22
CA PHE A 7 -4.31 21.60 18.45
C PHE A 7 -3.75 22.20 17.16
N GLU A 8 -3.77 21.42 16.06
CA GLU A 8 -3.25 21.86 14.76
C GLU A 8 -4.27 22.59 13.89
N GLY A 9 -5.55 22.64 14.29
CA GLY A 9 -6.61 23.30 13.51
C GLY A 9 -6.84 22.65 12.15
N LEU A 10 -6.94 21.31 12.11
CA LEU A 10 -7.05 20.59 10.85
C LEU A 10 -8.38 20.86 10.13
N ASP A 11 -8.30 21.12 8.83
CA ASP A 11 -9.46 21.29 7.94
C ASP A 11 -9.99 19.97 7.36
N LEU A 12 -9.10 18.96 7.23
CA LEU A 12 -9.38 17.66 6.62
C LEU A 12 -8.49 16.59 7.24
N VAL A 13 -8.99 15.37 7.30
CA VAL A 13 -8.19 14.17 7.59
C VAL A 13 -8.17 13.25 6.39
N HIS A 14 -6.99 12.84 5.95
CA HIS A 14 -6.82 11.81 4.93
C HIS A 14 -6.34 10.53 5.61
N VAL A 15 -7.14 9.48 5.53
CA VAL A 15 -6.82 8.17 6.09
C VAL A 15 -6.61 7.13 5.01
N HIS A 16 -5.72 6.20 5.29
CA HIS A 16 -5.45 5.06 4.44
C HIS A 16 -6.03 3.80 5.08
N TYR A 17 -6.71 2.99 4.28
CA TYR A 17 -7.49 1.80 4.65
C TYR A 17 -8.85 2.08 5.31
N ALA A 18 -9.85 1.32 4.85
CA ALA A 18 -11.21 1.38 5.38
C ALA A 18 -11.26 1.03 6.87
N ILE A 19 -10.50 0.01 7.28
CA ILE A 19 -10.32 -0.37 8.67
C ILE A 19 -8.82 -0.54 9.00
N PRO A 20 -8.36 -0.16 10.19
CA PRO A 20 -9.14 0.48 11.27
C PRO A 20 -9.24 2.01 11.13
N HIS A 21 -8.58 2.62 10.14
CA HIS A 21 -8.32 4.06 10.15
C HIS A 21 -9.57 4.89 9.81
N ALA A 22 -10.36 4.50 8.81
CA ALA A 22 -11.59 5.25 8.50
C ALA A 22 -12.62 5.14 9.64
N SER A 23 -12.71 4.00 10.31
CA SER A 23 -13.54 3.84 11.50
C SER A 23 -13.11 4.79 12.62
N ALA A 24 -11.79 4.89 12.87
CA ALA A 24 -11.23 5.81 13.86
C ALA A 24 -11.46 7.29 13.49
N ALA A 25 -11.32 7.63 12.20
CA ALA A 25 -11.58 8.98 11.71
C ALA A 25 -13.06 9.37 11.88
N TRP A 26 -13.97 8.45 11.58
CA TRP A 26 -15.39 8.68 11.79
C TRP A 26 -15.73 8.90 13.27
N MET A 27 -15.18 8.10 14.18
CA MET A 27 -15.36 8.32 15.62
C MET A 27 -14.83 9.69 16.06
N ALA A 28 -13.63 10.06 15.62
CA ALA A 28 -13.06 11.38 15.92
C ALA A 28 -13.93 12.51 15.36
N GLN A 29 -14.43 12.38 14.13
CA GLN A 29 -15.36 13.34 13.52
C GLN A 29 -16.62 13.52 14.39
N LYS A 30 -17.18 12.44 14.96
CA LYS A 30 -18.36 12.50 15.82
C LYS A 30 -18.08 13.19 17.15
N ILE A 31 -16.94 12.93 17.77
CA ILE A 31 -16.51 13.60 19.00
C ILE A 31 -16.35 15.11 18.75
N LEU A 32 -15.64 15.48 17.68
CA LEU A 32 -15.42 16.88 17.33
C LEU A 32 -16.71 17.61 16.97
N ALA A 33 -17.63 16.93 16.26
CA ALA A 33 -18.92 17.50 15.91
C ALA A 33 -19.80 17.82 17.14
N ALA A 34 -19.69 17.05 18.21
CA ALA A 34 -20.37 17.35 19.48
C ALA A 34 -19.85 18.64 20.13
N GLU A 35 -18.66 19.09 19.77
CA GLU A 35 -18.05 20.35 20.21
C GLU A 35 -18.18 21.47 19.14
N GLY A 36 -18.97 21.24 18.10
CA GLY A 36 -19.20 22.22 17.02
C GLY A 36 -18.07 22.28 15.97
N ILE A 37 -17.10 21.37 16.03
CA ILE A 37 -15.95 21.33 15.09
C ILE A 37 -16.28 20.38 13.93
N ARG A 38 -16.25 20.92 12.71
CA ARG A 38 -16.44 20.14 11.48
C ARG A 38 -15.10 19.65 10.95
N LEU A 39 -14.90 18.32 10.92
CA LEU A 39 -13.70 17.69 10.37
C LEU A 39 -14.09 16.63 9.32
N PRO A 40 -14.09 16.95 8.04
CA PRO A 40 -14.29 15.95 6.98
C PRO A 40 -13.10 15.00 6.90
N PHE A 41 -13.33 13.77 6.37
CA PHE A 41 -12.24 12.84 6.10
C PHE A 41 -12.41 12.11 4.77
N VAL A 42 -11.28 11.83 4.12
CA VAL A 42 -11.14 11.06 2.89
C VAL A 42 -10.48 9.72 3.22
N THR A 43 -10.93 8.65 2.59
CA THR A 43 -10.36 7.32 2.75
C THR A 43 -9.78 6.83 1.44
N THR A 44 -8.49 6.46 1.43
CA THR A 44 -7.84 5.80 0.29
C THR A 44 -7.68 4.31 0.56
N LEU A 45 -8.19 3.50 -0.35
CA LEU A 45 -8.08 2.04 -0.35
C LEU A 45 -6.78 1.61 -1.02
N HIS A 46 -6.07 0.64 -0.41
CA HIS A 46 -4.77 0.14 -0.90
C HIS A 46 -4.77 -1.34 -1.28
N GLY A 47 -5.86 -2.04 -1.10
CA GLY A 47 -6.05 -3.42 -1.49
C GLY A 47 -6.08 -4.40 -0.33
N THR A 48 -5.20 -4.31 0.65
CA THR A 48 -5.16 -5.24 1.79
C THR A 48 -6.49 -5.26 2.57
N ASP A 49 -7.07 -4.10 2.76
CA ASP A 49 -8.37 -3.89 3.41
C ASP A 49 -9.54 -4.50 2.62
N ILE A 50 -9.42 -4.60 1.31
CA ILE A 50 -10.45 -5.13 0.41
C ILE A 50 -10.23 -6.61 0.11
N THR A 51 -9.01 -6.97 -0.30
CA THR A 51 -8.72 -8.31 -0.86
C THR A 51 -8.26 -9.33 0.18
N LEU A 52 -7.72 -8.92 1.32
CA LEU A 52 -7.30 -9.82 2.40
C LEU A 52 -8.30 -9.80 3.56
N VAL A 53 -8.51 -8.64 4.17
CA VAL A 53 -9.41 -8.49 5.32
C VAL A 53 -10.87 -8.61 4.86
N GLY A 54 -11.22 -8.03 3.73
CA GLY A 54 -12.57 -8.08 3.16
C GLY A 54 -13.03 -9.47 2.68
N ARG A 55 -12.12 -10.46 2.63
CA ARG A 55 -12.49 -11.86 2.36
C ARG A 55 -13.21 -12.54 3.52
N ASP A 56 -13.01 -12.08 4.74
CA ASP A 56 -13.77 -12.57 5.89
C ASP A 56 -15.09 -11.79 5.97
N PRO A 57 -16.24 -12.46 5.78
CA PRO A 57 -17.55 -11.81 5.77
C PRO A 57 -17.87 -11.07 7.07
N SER A 58 -17.21 -11.40 8.17
CA SER A 58 -17.42 -10.73 9.47
C SER A 58 -16.99 -9.26 9.44
N PHE A 59 -16.05 -8.88 8.56
CA PHE A 59 -15.60 -7.50 8.41
C PHE A 59 -16.40 -6.68 7.39
N GLU A 60 -17.18 -7.33 6.52
CA GLU A 60 -17.95 -6.65 5.47
C GLU A 60 -18.81 -5.48 6.01
N PRO A 61 -19.61 -5.64 7.07
CA PRO A 61 -20.44 -4.57 7.58
C PRO A 61 -19.64 -3.35 8.06
N VAL A 62 -18.51 -3.57 8.74
CA VAL A 62 -17.70 -2.46 9.26
C VAL A 62 -16.89 -1.77 8.17
N ILE A 63 -16.42 -2.51 7.16
CA ILE A 63 -15.72 -1.96 6.00
C ILE A 63 -16.68 -1.11 5.16
N THR A 64 -17.85 -1.65 4.81
CA THR A 64 -18.89 -0.92 4.09
C THR A 64 -19.31 0.33 4.86
N PHE A 65 -19.60 0.21 6.14
CA PHE A 65 -19.96 1.34 6.98
C PHE A 65 -18.88 2.43 6.96
N SER A 66 -17.60 2.05 7.13
CA SER A 66 -16.49 3.00 7.18
C SER A 66 -16.33 3.76 5.86
N MET A 67 -16.46 3.07 4.73
CA MET A 67 -16.45 3.70 3.41
C MET A 67 -17.65 4.63 3.20
N GLU A 68 -18.85 4.19 3.56
CA GLU A 68 -20.08 5.01 3.41
C GLU A 68 -20.06 6.28 4.29
N ARG A 69 -19.34 6.27 5.40
CA ARG A 69 -19.20 7.42 6.30
C ARG A 69 -18.07 8.38 5.93
N SER A 70 -17.17 7.98 5.06
CA SER A 70 -16.13 8.86 4.52
C SER A 70 -16.76 9.98 3.69
N ASN A 71 -16.19 11.17 3.67
CA ASN A 71 -16.65 12.26 2.81
C ASN A 71 -16.33 12.00 1.34
N ALA A 72 -15.18 11.34 1.08
CA ALA A 72 -14.84 10.78 -0.22
C ALA A 72 -14.07 9.46 -0.02
N VAL A 73 -14.14 8.58 -1.02
CA VAL A 73 -13.37 7.33 -1.06
C VAL A 73 -12.57 7.29 -2.34
N THR A 74 -11.31 6.95 -2.24
CA THR A 74 -10.43 6.76 -3.39
C THR A 74 -9.83 5.37 -3.40
N ALA A 75 -9.45 4.88 -4.58
CA ALA A 75 -8.72 3.63 -4.76
C ALA A 75 -7.48 3.88 -5.61
N VAL A 76 -6.43 3.10 -5.38
CA VAL A 76 -5.15 3.29 -6.09
C VAL A 76 -5.13 2.69 -7.49
N SER A 77 -6.18 2.02 -7.92
CA SER A 77 -6.31 1.46 -9.29
C SER A 77 -7.76 1.17 -9.65
N GLU A 78 -8.04 1.10 -10.95
CA GLU A 78 -9.33 0.66 -11.50
C GLU A 78 -9.67 -0.78 -11.08
N SER A 79 -8.68 -1.66 -11.03
CA SER A 79 -8.87 -3.02 -10.55
C SER A 79 -9.37 -3.04 -9.11
N LEU A 80 -8.74 -2.26 -8.23
CA LEU A 80 -9.16 -2.18 -6.83
C LEU A 80 -10.56 -1.56 -6.67
N LYS A 81 -10.88 -0.52 -7.45
CA LYS A 81 -12.23 0.05 -7.51
C LYS A 81 -13.27 -1.02 -7.87
N LYS A 82 -13.00 -1.80 -8.92
CA LYS A 82 -13.87 -2.90 -9.36
C LYS A 82 -14.02 -3.98 -8.28
N ASP A 83 -12.91 -4.39 -7.67
CA ASP A 83 -12.92 -5.38 -6.60
C ASP A 83 -13.72 -4.87 -5.38
N THR A 84 -13.60 -3.58 -5.05
CA THR A 84 -14.37 -2.97 -3.98
C THR A 84 -15.88 -3.12 -4.21
N TYR A 85 -16.38 -2.78 -5.38
CA TYR A 85 -17.79 -2.92 -5.69
C TYR A 85 -18.27 -4.38 -5.81
N SER A 86 -17.36 -5.31 -6.13
CA SER A 86 -17.72 -6.73 -6.20
C SER A 86 -17.86 -7.40 -4.84
N HIS A 87 -17.18 -6.85 -3.81
CA HIS A 87 -17.17 -7.42 -2.46
C HIS A 87 -18.07 -6.68 -1.47
N PHE A 88 -18.35 -5.40 -1.73
CA PHE A 88 -19.08 -4.54 -0.79
C PHE A 88 -20.26 -3.87 -1.47
N PRO A 89 -21.46 -3.84 -0.84
CA PRO A 89 -22.65 -3.18 -1.35
C PRO A 89 -22.56 -1.63 -1.19
N LEU A 90 -21.47 -1.06 -1.71
CA LEU A 90 -21.16 0.35 -1.60
C LEU A 90 -22.02 1.17 -2.57
N LYS A 91 -22.69 2.20 -2.06
CA LYS A 91 -23.50 3.14 -2.84
C LYS A 91 -22.73 4.40 -3.24
N ARG A 92 -21.64 4.66 -2.53
CA ARG A 92 -20.77 5.82 -2.76
C ARG A 92 -19.87 5.58 -3.98
N ASP A 93 -19.59 6.65 -4.71
CA ASP A 93 -18.58 6.58 -5.77
C ASP A 93 -17.16 6.47 -5.17
N VAL A 94 -16.33 5.70 -5.87
CA VAL A 94 -14.91 5.53 -5.55
C VAL A 94 -14.10 6.14 -6.68
N GLU A 95 -13.35 7.18 -6.39
CA GLU A 95 -12.47 7.84 -7.36
C GLU A 95 -11.15 7.11 -7.46
N VAL A 96 -10.60 6.99 -8.67
CA VAL A 96 -9.29 6.34 -8.86
C VAL A 96 -8.19 7.38 -8.90
N ILE A 97 -7.31 7.32 -7.91
CA ILE A 97 -6.10 8.13 -7.81
C ILE A 97 -4.91 7.19 -7.65
N PRO A 98 -4.16 6.93 -8.73
CA PRO A 98 -3.01 6.03 -8.67
C PRO A 98 -1.92 6.54 -7.73
N ASN A 99 -1.19 5.59 -7.11
CA ASN A 99 0.05 5.94 -6.43
C ASN A 99 1.04 6.53 -7.43
N PHE A 100 1.78 7.54 -7.01
CA PHE A 100 2.73 8.25 -7.86
C PHE A 100 4.09 8.41 -7.20
N VAL A 101 5.08 8.71 -8.01
CA VAL A 101 6.44 9.07 -7.58
C VAL A 101 6.80 10.40 -8.23
N CYS A 102 7.41 11.31 -7.47
CA CYS A 102 7.95 12.54 -8.04
C CYS A 102 9.25 12.22 -8.80
N MET A 103 9.17 12.15 -10.12
CA MET A 103 10.32 11.78 -10.97
C MET A 103 11.51 12.71 -10.81
N ASP A 104 11.27 14.00 -10.51
CA ASP A 104 12.33 14.98 -10.31
C ASP A 104 13.22 14.67 -9.10
N GLN A 105 12.67 14.01 -8.09
CA GLN A 105 13.41 13.58 -6.90
C GLN A 105 14.26 12.33 -7.14
N TYR A 106 14.00 11.59 -8.21
CA TYR A 106 14.66 10.32 -8.53
C TYR A 106 15.54 10.38 -9.79
N GLN A 107 15.82 11.59 -10.28
CA GLN A 107 16.74 11.82 -11.40
C GLN A 107 18.20 11.74 -10.92
N HIS A 108 18.66 10.55 -10.59
CA HIS A 108 20.07 10.34 -10.28
C HIS A 108 20.78 9.71 -11.50
N ALA A 109 21.91 10.25 -11.85
CA ALA A 109 22.79 9.60 -12.81
C ALA A 109 23.26 8.24 -12.23
N PRO A 110 23.31 7.18 -13.03
CA PRO A 110 23.86 5.91 -12.59
C PRO A 110 25.28 6.09 -12.05
N ASP A 111 25.55 5.58 -10.85
CA ASP A 111 26.90 5.56 -10.29
C ASP A 111 27.63 4.26 -10.68
N PRO A 112 28.67 4.34 -11.53
CA PRO A 112 29.43 3.18 -11.95
C PRO A 112 30.12 2.44 -10.79
N ALA A 113 30.47 3.15 -9.70
CA ALA A 113 31.10 2.54 -8.54
C ALA A 113 30.10 1.64 -7.79
N VAL A 114 28.85 2.06 -7.68
CA VAL A 114 27.78 1.23 -7.10
C VAL A 114 27.56 -0.02 -7.95
N HIS A 115 27.48 0.13 -9.27
CA HIS A 115 27.33 -1.04 -10.16
C HIS A 115 28.52 -2.01 -10.00
N LYS A 116 29.76 -1.52 -10.03
CA LYS A 116 30.97 -2.32 -9.90
C LYS A 116 31.06 -3.04 -8.55
N ARG A 117 30.52 -2.46 -7.48
CA ARG A 117 30.47 -3.09 -6.15
C ARG A 117 29.63 -4.38 -6.15
N TYR A 118 28.49 -4.39 -6.85
CA TYR A 118 27.54 -5.50 -6.85
C TYR A 118 27.68 -6.42 -8.08
N ALA A 119 28.26 -5.95 -9.16
CA ALA A 119 28.47 -6.67 -10.41
C ALA A 119 29.89 -6.41 -10.95
N PRO A 120 30.97 -6.90 -10.26
CA PRO A 120 32.36 -6.56 -10.58
C PRO A 120 32.82 -7.02 -11.95
N ASN A 121 32.18 -8.04 -12.52
CA ASN A 121 32.53 -8.61 -13.84
C ASN A 121 31.56 -8.14 -14.95
N GLY A 122 30.77 -7.10 -14.70
CA GLY A 122 29.82 -6.55 -15.67
C GLY A 122 28.52 -7.35 -15.78
N GLU A 123 28.19 -8.14 -14.77
CA GLU A 123 26.93 -8.87 -14.71
C GLU A 123 25.74 -7.89 -14.72
N ARG A 124 24.59 -8.29 -15.23
CA ARG A 124 23.36 -7.55 -15.07
C ARG A 124 22.83 -7.71 -13.63
N ILE A 125 22.27 -6.63 -13.08
CA ILE A 125 21.71 -6.63 -11.73
C ILE A 125 20.19 -6.66 -11.82
N LEU A 126 19.61 -7.67 -11.18
CA LEU A 126 18.19 -7.70 -10.84
C LEU A 126 18.04 -7.20 -9.41
N VAL A 127 17.05 -6.37 -9.16
CA VAL A 127 16.77 -5.86 -7.81
C VAL A 127 15.34 -6.22 -7.44
N HIS A 128 15.18 -6.86 -6.28
CA HIS A 128 13.88 -7.08 -5.66
C HIS A 128 13.85 -6.39 -4.29
N ILE A 129 12.88 -5.50 -4.10
CA ILE A 129 12.71 -4.77 -2.84
C ILE A 129 11.32 -5.05 -2.30
N SER A 130 11.21 -5.69 -1.14
CA SER A 130 9.92 -5.91 -0.49
C SER A 130 10.07 -6.29 0.99
N ASN A 131 8.93 -6.31 1.71
CA ASN A 131 8.80 -7.07 2.94
C ASN A 131 8.55 -8.54 2.55
N PHE A 132 9.48 -9.43 2.79
CA PHE A 132 9.44 -10.83 2.34
C PHE A 132 8.27 -11.61 2.97
N ARG A 133 7.07 -11.37 2.42
CA ARG A 133 5.82 -12.04 2.79
C ARG A 133 5.33 -12.92 1.62
N PRO A 134 4.53 -13.96 1.89
CA PRO A 134 4.02 -14.88 0.85
C PRO A 134 3.38 -14.18 -0.35
N VAL A 135 2.65 -13.09 -0.12
CA VAL A 135 2.02 -12.27 -1.17
C VAL A 135 3.03 -11.64 -2.14
N LYS A 136 4.29 -11.50 -1.76
CA LYS A 136 5.37 -10.96 -2.61
C LYS A 136 6.00 -12.01 -3.50
N ARG A 137 5.63 -13.29 -3.33
CA ARG A 137 6.05 -14.43 -4.18
C ARG A 137 7.57 -14.48 -4.40
N VAL A 138 8.34 -14.33 -3.32
CA VAL A 138 9.80 -14.20 -3.40
C VAL A 138 10.45 -15.46 -3.98
N ASP A 139 9.84 -16.65 -3.80
CA ASP A 139 10.28 -17.89 -4.43
C ASP A 139 10.29 -17.80 -5.97
N ASP A 140 9.25 -17.17 -6.54
CA ASP A 140 9.20 -17.00 -8.00
C ASP A 140 10.33 -16.11 -8.50
N VAL A 141 10.72 -15.10 -7.71
CA VAL A 141 11.89 -14.25 -8.03
C VAL A 141 13.16 -15.07 -8.05
N LEU A 142 13.35 -15.98 -7.09
CA LEU A 142 14.49 -16.90 -7.07
C LEU A 142 14.46 -17.87 -8.26
N HIS A 143 13.33 -18.50 -8.54
CA HIS A 143 13.19 -19.39 -9.68
C HIS A 143 13.50 -18.69 -11.00
N MET A 144 12.99 -17.48 -11.18
CA MET A 144 13.30 -16.65 -12.36
C MET A 144 14.81 -16.34 -12.44
N PHE A 145 15.42 -15.97 -11.31
CA PHE A 145 16.85 -15.71 -11.25
C PHE A 145 17.67 -16.94 -11.64
N TYR A 146 17.36 -18.14 -11.10
CA TYR A 146 18.02 -19.39 -11.48
C TYR A 146 17.89 -19.72 -12.98
N ALA A 147 16.74 -19.42 -13.57
CA ALA A 147 16.56 -19.59 -15.02
C ALA A 147 17.45 -18.63 -15.82
N LEU A 148 17.51 -17.36 -15.40
CA LEU A 148 18.33 -16.33 -16.07
C LEU A 148 19.82 -16.57 -15.94
N GLN A 149 20.32 -17.11 -14.82
CA GLN A 149 21.73 -17.45 -14.64
C GLN A 149 22.26 -18.47 -15.67
N LYS A 150 21.38 -19.33 -16.20
CA LYS A 150 21.74 -20.29 -17.26
C LYS A 150 21.88 -19.64 -18.63
N MET A 151 21.35 -18.43 -18.79
CA MET A 151 21.28 -17.74 -20.09
C MET A 151 22.28 -16.58 -20.18
N MET A 152 22.61 -15.95 -19.05
CA MET A 152 23.47 -14.78 -19.04
C MET A 152 24.08 -14.51 -17.64
N PRO A 153 25.21 -13.79 -17.57
CA PRO A 153 25.76 -13.33 -16.29
C PRO A 153 24.80 -12.34 -15.62
N VAL A 154 24.29 -12.74 -14.45
CA VAL A 154 23.31 -11.95 -13.70
C VAL A 154 23.55 -12.07 -12.20
N ARG A 155 23.30 -10.99 -11.47
CA ARG A 155 23.28 -10.92 -10.01
C ARG A 155 21.87 -10.56 -9.53
N LEU A 156 21.44 -11.14 -8.42
CA LEU A 156 20.20 -10.77 -7.75
C LEU A 156 20.52 -10.07 -6.43
N LEU A 157 19.98 -8.86 -6.29
CA LEU A 157 20.00 -8.12 -5.03
C LEU A 157 18.62 -8.21 -4.40
N MET A 158 18.57 -8.84 -3.25
CA MET A 158 17.35 -8.95 -2.43
C MET A 158 17.44 -7.92 -1.30
N ILE A 159 16.53 -6.94 -1.31
CA ILE A 159 16.53 -5.84 -0.32
C ILE A 159 15.23 -5.91 0.47
N GLY A 160 15.38 -6.06 1.78
CA GLY A 160 14.25 -6.10 2.69
C GLY A 160 14.36 -7.20 3.74
N ASP A 161 13.28 -7.38 4.48
CA ASP A 161 13.18 -8.37 5.54
C ASP A 161 11.73 -8.87 5.65
N GLY A 162 11.52 -9.98 6.36
CA GLY A 162 10.18 -10.51 6.58
C GLY A 162 10.16 -12.00 6.93
N PRO A 163 8.97 -12.57 7.19
CA PRO A 163 8.85 -13.96 7.67
C PRO A 163 9.43 -15.01 6.72
N GLU A 164 9.50 -14.72 5.41
CA GLU A 164 10.05 -15.65 4.42
C GLU A 164 11.59 -15.64 4.34
N ARG A 165 12.25 -14.62 4.90
CA ARG A 165 13.69 -14.41 4.73
C ARG A 165 14.53 -15.64 5.12
N GLN A 166 14.33 -16.16 6.33
CA GLN A 166 15.12 -17.28 6.84
C GLN A 166 14.98 -18.53 5.95
N ARG A 167 13.78 -18.77 5.40
CA ARG A 167 13.53 -19.88 4.49
C ARG A 167 14.21 -19.70 3.13
N LEU A 168 14.33 -18.45 2.67
CA LEU A 168 14.92 -18.11 1.37
C LEU A 168 16.46 -18.08 1.40
N GLU A 169 17.06 -17.92 2.58
CA GLU A 169 18.53 -17.94 2.76
C GLU A 169 19.09 -19.37 2.90
N ASN A 170 18.24 -20.39 3.16
CA ASN A 170 18.61 -21.80 3.28
C ASN A 170 18.33 -22.57 1.96
#